data_05ace9bfc49a2a34e709528af4697220
#
_entry.id   05ace9bfc49a2a34e709528af4697220
#
_cell.length_a   1.000
_cell.length_b   1.000
_cell.length_c   1.000
_cell.angle_alpha   90.00
_cell.angle_beta   90.00
_cell.angle_gamma   90.00
#
_symmetry.space_group_name_H-M   'P 1'
#
loop_
_entity.id
_entity.type
_entity.pdbx_description
1 polymer ?
#
loop_
_entity_poly.entity_id
_entity_poly.type
_entity_poly.pdbx_seq_one_letter_code
_entity_poly.pdbx_strand_id
1 'polypeptide(L)'
;PAAPAAPAPAVAAPPKIMYEALRIVVDGKAEYAGSVQFEVEPLGGPAKTVTVNVMAKEKEKSIAEHVYRELTIALGNAYKVKQSGADVKVKKASSKVANLSITIRQLQLSGVSVRVEKD
;
A
#
# COMPACT_ATOMS: atom_id res chain seq x y z
N PRO A 1 -1.34 32.87 -14.13
CA PRO A 1 -1.31 32.23 -13.93
C PRO A 1 -1.20 31.28 -13.38
N ALA A 2 -0.94 31.01 -13.33
CA ALA A 2 -0.94 30.13 -13.00
C ALA A 2 -1.15 29.51 -12.21
N ALA A 3 -1.16 29.57 -12.06
CA ALA A 3 -1.36 28.92 -11.34
C ALA A 3 -1.94 28.21 -11.01
N PRO A 4 -2.16 28.14 -11.27
CA PRO A 4 -2.84 27.47 -10.97
C PRO A 4 -2.75 26.47 -10.51
N ALA A 5 -2.51 26.20 -10.63
CA ALA A 5 -2.47 25.16 -10.31
C ALA A 5 -2.53 24.82 -9.19
N ALA A 6 -2.17 25.16 -8.77
CA ALA A 6 -2.14 24.69 -7.74
C ALA A 6 -3.06 24.33 -7.05
N PRO A 7 -3.71 24.44 -7.07
CA PRO A 7 -4.49 24.12 -6.30
C PRO A 7 -4.74 23.04 -5.86
N ALA A 8 -5.02 22.76 -6.20
CA ALA A 8 -5.49 21.73 -5.96
C ALA A 8 -5.07 20.90 -5.10
N PRO A 9 -4.18 20.66 -5.14
CA PRO A 9 -3.76 19.66 -4.50
C PRO A 9 -4.02 19.68 -3.15
N ALA A 10 -3.65 20.52 -2.61
CA ALA A 10 -3.75 20.49 -1.28
C ALA A 10 -5.03 20.23 -0.78
N VAL A 11 -5.89 20.60 -1.48
CA VAL A 11 -7.15 20.48 -1.02
C VAL A 11 -7.64 19.16 -1.01
N ALA A 12 -7.23 18.42 -1.86
CA ALA A 12 -7.82 17.15 -2.03
C ALA A 12 -7.30 16.08 -1.12
N ALA A 13 -6.24 16.31 -0.48
CA ALA A 13 -5.62 15.24 0.29
C ALA A 13 -6.42 14.89 1.53
N PRO A 14 -6.92 13.69 1.64
CA PRO A 14 -7.61 13.29 2.86
C PRO A 14 -6.63 13.10 4.00
N PRO A 15 -7.10 13.17 5.23
CA PRO A 15 -6.25 12.86 6.36
C PRO A 15 -5.76 11.42 6.28
N LYS A 16 -4.54 11.19 6.70
CA LYS A 16 -4.00 9.85 6.74
C LYS A 16 -4.52 9.12 7.96
N ILE A 17 -4.89 7.87 7.76
CA ILE A 17 -5.33 7.02 8.84
C ILE A 17 -4.13 6.21 9.33
N MET A 18 -3.86 6.30 10.63
CA MET A 18 -2.75 5.59 11.24
C MET A 18 -3.26 4.31 11.89
N TYR A 19 -2.58 3.21 11.63
CA TYR A 19 -3.01 1.89 12.10
C TYR A 19 -1.97 1.26 13.01
N GLU A 20 -2.42 0.52 14.01
CA GLU A 20 -1.55 -0.41 14.73
C GLU A 20 -1.39 -1.69 13.93
N ALA A 21 -2.42 -2.10 13.24
CA ALA A 21 -2.42 -3.25 12.34
C ALA A 21 -3.34 -2.94 11.18
N LEU A 22 -2.94 -3.30 9.98
CA LEU A 22 -3.74 -3.09 8.80
C LEU A 22 -3.66 -4.29 7.87
N ARG A 23 -4.56 -4.31 6.91
CA ARG A 23 -4.63 -5.37 5.94
C ARG A 23 -4.78 -4.76 4.55
N ILE A 24 -4.01 -5.25 3.60
CA ILE A 24 -4.16 -4.88 2.20
C ILE A 24 -4.86 -6.03 1.52
N VAL A 25 -6.02 -5.77 0.94
CA VAL A 25 -6.83 -6.79 0.28
C VAL A 25 -6.73 -6.61 -1.22
N VAL A 26 -6.30 -7.67 -1.90
CA VAL A 26 -6.18 -7.70 -3.36
C VAL A 26 -7.27 -8.60 -3.89
N ASP A 27 -8.00 -8.15 -4.90
CA ASP A 27 -9.10 -8.91 -5.46
C ASP A 27 -9.08 -8.81 -6.98
N GLY A 28 -9.30 -9.93 -7.65
CA GLY A 28 -9.39 -9.95 -9.10
C GLY A 28 -8.18 -10.55 -9.78
N LYS A 29 -8.07 -10.28 -11.07
CA LYS A 29 -7.02 -10.81 -11.92
C LYS A 29 -6.59 -9.70 -12.88
N ALA A 30 -5.30 -9.49 -13.01
CA ALA A 30 -4.79 -8.44 -13.88
C ALA A 30 -5.04 -8.79 -15.34
N GLU A 31 -5.67 -7.89 -16.07
CA GLU A 31 -5.90 -8.08 -17.50
C GLU A 31 -4.67 -7.74 -18.31
N TYR A 32 -3.92 -6.75 -17.85
CA TYR A 32 -2.71 -6.28 -18.50
C TYR A 32 -1.62 -6.07 -17.45
N ALA A 33 -0.39 -6.00 -17.91
CA ALA A 33 0.70 -5.64 -17.02
C ALA A 33 0.51 -4.21 -16.51
N GLY A 34 0.85 -3.97 -15.28
CA GLY A 34 0.72 -2.65 -14.67
C GLY A 34 1.43 -2.59 -13.36
N SER A 35 1.04 -1.61 -12.56
CA SER A 35 1.68 -1.42 -11.26
C SER A 35 0.73 -0.77 -10.27
N VAL A 36 1.05 -0.91 -9.00
CA VAL A 36 0.38 -0.19 -7.93
C VAL A 36 1.46 0.43 -7.06
N GLN A 37 1.24 1.68 -6.64
CA GLN A 37 2.15 2.39 -5.75
C GLN A 37 1.47 2.65 -4.43
N PHE A 38 2.18 2.33 -3.36
CA PHE A 38 1.75 2.62 -2.01
C PHE A 38 2.68 3.66 -1.40
N GLU A 39 2.14 4.54 -0.59
CA GLU A 39 2.93 5.40 0.26
C GLU A 39 2.85 4.85 1.68
N VAL A 40 3.99 4.55 2.26
CA VAL A 40 4.09 3.97 3.59
C VAL A 40 4.72 5.00 4.50
N GLU A 41 4.02 5.37 5.55
CA GLU A 41 4.51 6.43 6.44
C GLU A 41 4.27 6.06 7.91
N PRO A 42 5.35 5.80 8.66
CA PRO A 42 5.22 5.65 10.11
C PRO A 42 4.91 7.00 10.74
N LEU A 43 4.17 6.99 11.83
CA LEU A 43 3.88 8.22 12.54
C LEU A 43 5.18 8.87 13.02
N GLY A 44 5.40 10.11 12.59
CA GLY A 44 6.62 10.83 12.93
C GLY A 44 7.84 10.46 12.10
N GLY A 45 7.70 9.55 11.15
CA GLY A 45 8.80 9.15 10.30
C GLY A 45 8.63 9.58 8.85
N PRO A 46 9.63 9.35 8.02
CA PRO A 46 9.55 9.75 6.62
C PRO A 46 8.66 8.81 5.81
N ALA A 47 7.99 9.36 4.83
CA ALA A 47 7.18 8.57 3.91
C ALA A 47 8.08 7.87 2.90
N LYS A 48 7.72 6.65 2.54
CA LYS A 48 8.41 5.88 1.50
C LYS A 48 7.40 5.46 0.45
N THR A 49 7.84 5.45 -0.80
CA THR A 49 7.00 4.95 -1.88
C THR A 49 7.40 3.52 -2.20
N VAL A 50 6.42 2.64 -2.24
CA VAL A 50 6.63 1.23 -2.58
C VAL A 50 5.89 0.96 -3.89
N THR A 51 6.62 0.52 -4.90
CA THR A 51 6.04 0.20 -6.20
C THR A 51 5.99 -1.30 -6.38
N VAL A 52 4.82 -1.81 -6.71
CA VAL A 52 4.61 -3.23 -6.96
C VAL A 52 4.26 -3.41 -8.43
N ASN A 53 5.08 -4.15 -9.15
CA ASN A 53 4.85 -4.44 -10.55
C ASN A 53 4.05 -5.72 -10.69
N VAL A 54 3.07 -5.70 -11.59
CA VAL A 54 2.16 -6.82 -11.81
C VAL A 54 2.19 -7.19 -13.27
N MET A 55 2.25 -8.47 -13.56
CA MET A 55 2.26 -8.98 -14.93
C MET A 55 0.82 -9.26 -15.39
N ALA A 56 0.65 -9.30 -16.70
CA ALA A 56 -0.66 -9.64 -17.26
C ALA A 56 -1.08 -11.02 -16.78
N LYS A 57 -2.36 -11.15 -16.49
CA LYS A 57 -3.00 -12.41 -16.05
C LYS A 57 -2.60 -12.89 -14.66
N GLU A 58 -1.88 -12.08 -13.90
CA GLU A 58 -1.59 -12.44 -12.52
C GLU A 58 -2.85 -12.44 -11.68
N LYS A 59 -3.00 -13.47 -10.86
CA LYS A 59 -4.14 -13.59 -9.95
C LYS A 59 -3.87 -12.87 -8.63
N GLU A 60 -4.93 -12.63 -7.90
CA GLU A 60 -4.87 -11.91 -6.64
C GLU A 60 -3.84 -12.45 -5.66
N LYS A 61 -3.71 -13.76 -5.55
CA LYS A 61 -2.75 -14.35 -4.62
C LYS A 61 -1.31 -14.04 -5.02
N SER A 62 -1.02 -14.08 -6.31
CA SER A 62 0.31 -13.78 -6.82
C SER A 62 0.63 -12.30 -6.65
N ILE A 63 -0.34 -11.43 -6.90
CA ILE A 63 -0.18 -10.01 -6.69
C ILE A 63 0.07 -9.71 -5.21
N ALA A 64 -0.67 -10.36 -4.32
CA ALA A 64 -0.47 -10.20 -2.89
C ALA A 64 0.93 -10.64 -2.46
N GLU A 65 1.48 -11.65 -3.10
CA GLU A 65 2.84 -12.08 -2.81
C GLU A 65 3.85 -11.00 -3.17
N HIS A 66 3.67 -10.33 -4.31
CA HIS A 66 4.54 -9.22 -4.68
C HIS A 66 4.42 -8.08 -3.66
N VAL A 67 3.21 -7.75 -3.24
CA VAL A 67 2.99 -6.72 -2.22
C VAL A 67 3.69 -7.10 -0.93
N TYR A 68 3.56 -8.36 -0.51
CA TYR A 68 4.21 -8.86 0.69
C TYR A 68 5.72 -8.68 0.63
N ARG A 69 6.34 -9.04 -0.49
CA ARG A 69 7.79 -8.93 -0.63
C ARG A 69 8.27 -7.48 -0.57
N GLU A 70 7.58 -6.61 -1.29
CA GLU A 70 8.00 -5.21 -1.34
C GLU A 70 7.82 -4.53 0.01
N LEU A 71 6.74 -4.83 0.71
CA LEU A 71 6.51 -4.26 2.03
C LEU A 71 7.50 -4.81 3.05
N THR A 72 7.85 -6.07 2.96
CA THR A 72 8.83 -6.66 3.87
C THR A 72 10.18 -5.94 3.74
N ILE A 73 10.58 -5.65 2.51
CA ILE A 73 11.83 -4.94 2.25
C ILE A 73 11.73 -3.49 2.76
N ALA A 74 10.62 -2.83 2.47
CA ALA A 74 10.47 -1.41 2.80
C ALA A 74 10.34 -1.16 4.30
N LEU A 75 9.66 -2.04 5.01
CA LEU A 75 9.36 -1.83 6.43
C LEU A 75 10.42 -2.40 7.37
N GLY A 76 11.19 -3.37 6.92
CA GLY A 76 12.23 -3.96 7.75
C GLY A 76 11.66 -4.69 8.96
N ASN A 77 12.39 -4.66 10.06
CA ASN A 77 12.04 -5.45 11.24
C ASN A 77 11.07 -4.78 12.20
N ALA A 78 10.77 -3.50 11.99
CA ALA A 78 9.88 -2.76 12.89
C ALA A 78 8.43 -3.22 12.76
N TYR A 79 8.07 -3.79 11.63
CA TYR A 79 6.71 -4.27 11.37
C TYR A 79 6.75 -5.71 10.91
N LYS A 80 5.73 -6.46 11.27
CA LYS A 80 5.55 -7.83 10.80
C LYS A 80 4.60 -7.83 9.63
N VAL A 81 5.05 -8.41 8.52
CA VAL A 81 4.27 -8.51 7.31
C VAL A 81 3.97 -9.98 7.06
N LYS A 82 2.71 -10.31 6.85
CA LYS A 82 2.29 -11.69 6.56
C LYS A 82 1.35 -11.70 5.38
N GLN A 83 1.46 -12.73 4.57
CA GLN A 83 0.51 -12.97 3.49
C GLN A 83 -0.44 -14.11 3.87
N SER A 84 -1.72 -13.89 3.65
CA SER A 84 -2.73 -14.91 3.86
C SER A 84 -3.63 -14.90 2.63
N GLY A 85 -3.37 -15.81 1.67
CA GLY A 85 -4.10 -15.82 0.43
C GLY A 85 -3.87 -14.54 -0.36
N ALA A 86 -4.94 -13.81 -0.60
CA ALA A 86 -4.89 -12.53 -1.32
C ALA A 86 -4.78 -11.33 -0.38
N ASP A 87 -4.64 -11.56 0.92
CA ASP A 87 -4.51 -10.50 1.90
C ASP A 87 -3.06 -10.38 2.36
N VAL A 88 -2.62 -9.16 2.61
CA VAL A 88 -1.31 -8.91 3.22
C VAL A 88 -1.56 -8.15 4.51
N LYS A 89 -1.15 -8.72 5.61
CA LYS A 89 -1.35 -8.12 6.93
C LYS A 89 -0.06 -7.49 7.41
N VAL A 90 -0.16 -6.28 7.94
CA VAL A 90 0.98 -5.55 8.47
C VAL A 90 0.64 -5.10 9.88
N LYS A 91 1.49 -5.40 10.84
CA LYS A 91 1.30 -4.96 12.21
C LYS A 91 2.62 -4.58 12.83
N LYS A 92 2.55 -3.82 13.92
CA LYS A 92 3.74 -3.43 14.66
C LYS A 92 4.42 -4.66 15.24
N ALA A 93 5.73 -4.71 15.18
CA ALA A 93 6.48 -5.82 15.78
C ALA A 93 6.46 -5.73 17.30
N SER A 94 6.30 -4.53 17.86
CA SER A 94 6.17 -4.34 19.29
C SER A 94 5.34 -3.08 19.56
N SER A 95 4.90 -2.92 20.79
CA SER A 95 4.12 -1.75 21.19
C SER A 95 4.92 -0.45 21.10
N LYS A 96 6.24 -0.56 21.03
CA LYS A 96 7.12 0.63 20.97
C LYS A 96 7.24 1.17 19.55
N VAL A 97 6.80 0.43 18.56
CA VAL A 97 6.87 0.86 17.17
C VAL A 97 5.72 1.82 16.89
N ALA A 98 5.97 2.84 16.08
CA ALA A 98 4.96 3.81 15.74
C ALA A 98 3.85 3.21 14.88
N ASN A 99 2.66 3.75 14.99
CA ASN A 99 1.57 3.38 14.10
C ASN A 99 1.94 3.74 12.66
N LEU A 100 1.30 3.10 11.71
CA LEU A 100 1.68 3.16 10.31
C LEU A 100 0.50 3.54 9.45
N SER A 101 0.77 4.37 8.44
CA SER A 101 -0.21 4.67 7.40
C SER A 101 0.26 4.08 6.09
N ILE A 102 -0.62 3.38 5.40
CA ILE A 102 -0.37 2.93 4.02
C ILE A 102 -1.49 3.47 3.15
N THR A 103 -1.11 4.20 2.12
CA THR A 103 -2.07 4.83 1.22
C THR A 103 -1.76 4.39 -0.21
N ILE A 104 -2.78 4.09 -0.99
CA ILE A 104 -2.61 3.77 -2.40
C ILE A 104 -2.46 5.09 -3.15
N ARG A 105 -1.29 5.30 -3.78
CA ARG A 105 -1.01 6.53 -4.51
C ARG A 105 -1.39 6.43 -5.98
N GLN A 106 -1.14 5.28 -6.58
CA GLN A 106 -1.49 5.03 -7.96
C GLN A 106 -1.90 3.57 -8.11
N LEU A 107 -2.94 3.34 -8.87
CA LEU A 107 -3.38 2.00 -9.19
C LEU A 107 -3.55 1.93 -10.70
N GLN A 108 -2.54 1.40 -11.39
CA GLN A 108 -2.54 1.28 -12.84
C GLN A 108 -2.71 -0.19 -13.21
N LEU A 109 -3.82 -0.75 -12.77
CA LEU A 109 -4.16 -2.15 -13.01
C LEU A 109 -5.60 -2.24 -13.49
N SER A 110 -5.83 -3.11 -14.45
CA SER A 110 -7.18 -3.38 -14.94
C SER A 110 -7.61 -4.75 -14.44
N GLY A 111 -8.82 -4.84 -13.93
CA GLY A 111 -9.36 -6.12 -13.44
C GLY A 111 -8.97 -6.46 -12.01
N VAL A 112 -8.24 -5.59 -11.34
CA VAL A 112 -7.80 -5.81 -9.97
C VAL A 112 -8.22 -4.65 -9.10
N SER A 113 -8.73 -4.93 -7.92
CA SER A 113 -8.97 -3.92 -6.91
C SER A 113 -8.05 -4.17 -5.73
N VAL A 114 -7.58 -3.09 -5.15
CA VAL A 114 -6.69 -3.13 -3.97
C VAL A 114 -7.24 -2.13 -2.97
N ARG A 115 -7.37 -2.57 -1.73
CA ARG A 115 -7.81 -1.65 -0.67
C ARG A 115 -7.05 -1.90 0.61
N VAL A 116 -6.97 -0.88 1.42
CA VAL A 116 -6.30 -0.92 2.72
C VAL A 116 -7.36 -0.80 3.79
N GLU A 117 -7.36 -1.72 4.73
CA GLU A 117 -8.36 -1.77 5.80
C GLU A 117 -7.67 -1.94 7.14
N LYS A 118 -8.37 -1.60 8.20
CA LYS A 118 -7.93 -1.92 9.55
C LYS A 118 -8.02 -3.43 9.74
N ASP A 119 -6.99 -4.00 10.32
CA ASP A 119 -7.00 -5.44 10.60
C ASP A 119 -7.54 -5.71 12.01
#